data_68af1496baaa2002d4632b3a92d8f3de
#
_entry.id   68af1496baaa2002d4632b3a92d8f3de
#
_cell.length_a   1.000
_cell.length_b   1.000
_cell.length_c   1.000
_cell.angle_alpha   90.00
_cell.angle_beta   90.00
_cell.angle_gamma   90.00
#
_symmetry.space_group_name_H-M   'P 1'
#
loop_
_entity.id
_entity.type
_entity.pdbx_description
1 polymer ?
#
loop_
_entity_poly.entity_id
_entity_poly.type
_entity_poly.pdbx_seq_one_letter_code
_entity_poly.pdbx_strand_id
1 'polypeptide(L)'
;MDLNLRGRTALITGASKGIGIASAECLAAEGVNVILVSRTQADLDAARARIAGRHNVTVEVHAYDLSDSRNVDRLAETHPDIDILVNNAGAIPGGDLQAITEDRWRAAWDLKVFGYINMCRRFYAEMKSRNRGVIINILGMAGEKMDRTYIAGSTGNAALMAFTKALGGSAGDDGLRVVGINPGAIATDRLITLMKTRAQSQFGDENRWQEFMKPLPMGRAGKPEEIGAMVALLASDLSAYTSGTIITIDGGAANRGPMF
;
A
#
# COMPACT_ATOMS: atom_id res chain seq x y z
N MET A 1 5.19 11.63 20.66
CA MET A 1 4.56 10.33 21.01
C MET A 1 5.58 9.28 20.62
N ASP A 2 5.94 8.40 21.52
CA ASP A 2 6.82 7.27 21.20
C ASP A 2 5.94 6.11 20.71
N LEU A 3 6.19 5.62 19.50
CA LEU A 3 5.44 4.50 18.92
C LEU A 3 5.94 3.13 19.39
N ASN A 4 7.04 3.07 20.14
CA ASN A 4 7.65 1.83 20.66
C ASN A 4 7.93 0.79 19.55
N LEU A 5 8.39 1.25 18.37
CA LEU A 5 8.65 0.41 17.21
C LEU A 5 10.12 0.04 17.04
N ARG A 6 11.02 0.67 17.80
CA ARG A 6 12.48 0.47 17.67
C ARG A 6 12.88 -1.00 17.75
N GLY A 7 13.68 -1.44 16.77
CA GLY A 7 14.19 -2.81 16.68
C GLY A 7 13.22 -3.83 16.09
N ARG A 8 11.96 -3.46 15.80
CA ARG A 8 11.03 -4.30 15.03
C ARG A 8 11.50 -4.38 13.57
N THR A 9 11.01 -5.38 12.85
CA THR A 9 11.30 -5.58 11.43
C THR A 9 10.03 -5.52 10.61
N ALA A 10 10.02 -4.69 9.56
CA ALA A 10 8.90 -4.53 8.64
C ALA A 10 9.27 -4.96 7.22
N LEU A 11 8.41 -5.75 6.57
CA LEU A 11 8.48 -6.04 5.15
C LEU A 11 7.45 -5.20 4.40
N ILE A 12 7.91 -4.42 3.42
CA ILE A 12 7.07 -3.50 2.65
C ILE A 12 7.13 -3.85 1.16
N THR A 13 5.99 -4.16 0.57
CA THR A 13 5.89 -4.47 -0.86
C THR A 13 5.62 -3.22 -1.69
N GLY A 14 6.17 -3.16 -2.92
CA GLY A 14 6.11 -1.96 -3.76
C GLY A 14 6.86 -0.77 -3.14
N ALA A 15 7.97 -1.04 -2.42
CA ALA A 15 8.64 -0.09 -1.54
C ALA A 15 9.69 0.78 -2.23
N SER A 16 9.83 0.73 -3.54
CA SER A 16 10.83 1.54 -4.26
C SER A 16 10.38 2.98 -4.54
N LYS A 17 9.07 3.25 -4.56
CA LYS A 17 8.49 4.58 -4.92
C LYS A 17 7.16 4.84 -4.18
N GLY A 18 6.71 6.08 -4.22
CA GLY A 18 5.38 6.51 -3.80
C GLY A 18 5.04 6.17 -2.35
N ILE A 19 3.87 5.57 -2.11
CA ILE A 19 3.39 5.23 -0.77
C ILE A 19 4.31 4.22 -0.08
N GLY A 20 4.83 3.24 -0.82
CA GLY A 20 5.67 2.18 -0.25
C GLY A 20 6.97 2.71 0.34
N ILE A 21 7.70 3.54 -0.40
CA ILE A 21 8.94 4.16 0.11
C ILE A 21 8.65 5.12 1.27
N ALA A 22 7.57 5.91 1.20
CA ALA A 22 7.19 6.81 2.28
C ALA A 22 6.82 6.05 3.55
N SER A 23 6.12 4.91 3.43
CA SER A 23 5.83 4.02 4.56
C SER A 23 7.11 3.46 5.17
N ALA A 24 8.07 3.01 4.33
CA ALA A 24 9.36 2.51 4.80
C ALA A 24 10.17 3.60 5.51
N GLU A 25 10.18 4.84 5.02
CA GLU A 25 10.85 5.97 5.68
C GLU A 25 10.23 6.33 7.02
N CYS A 26 8.89 6.37 7.10
CA CYS A 26 8.20 6.64 8.37
C CYS A 26 8.51 5.55 9.42
N LEU A 27 8.52 4.28 9.02
CA LEU A 27 8.88 3.17 9.91
C LEU A 27 10.37 3.24 10.31
N ALA A 28 11.28 3.51 9.37
CA ALA A 28 12.71 3.65 9.65
C ALA A 28 13.01 4.83 10.59
N ALA A 29 12.26 5.93 10.49
CA ALA A 29 12.36 7.07 11.41
C ALA A 29 12.04 6.69 12.87
N GLU A 30 11.15 5.69 13.06
CA GLU A 30 10.81 5.12 14.37
C GLU A 30 11.77 4.00 14.80
N GLY A 31 12.87 3.77 14.05
CA GLY A 31 13.89 2.76 14.36
C GLY A 31 13.53 1.33 13.97
N VAL A 32 12.61 1.16 13.01
CA VAL A 32 12.23 -0.15 12.45
C VAL A 32 13.21 -0.55 11.36
N ASN A 33 13.73 -1.77 11.40
CA ASN A 33 14.46 -2.38 10.29
C ASN A 33 13.49 -2.66 9.14
N VAL A 34 13.87 -2.36 7.90
CA VAL A 34 12.97 -2.45 6.77
C VAL A 34 13.49 -3.37 5.67
N ILE A 35 12.61 -4.23 5.17
CA ILE A 35 12.82 -5.11 4.02
C ILE A 35 11.98 -4.58 2.88
N LEU A 36 12.62 -4.07 1.83
CA LEU A 36 11.98 -3.43 0.70
C LEU A 36 11.84 -4.42 -0.46
N VAL A 37 10.63 -4.62 -0.94
CA VAL A 37 10.36 -5.55 -2.05
C VAL A 37 9.74 -4.79 -3.21
N SER A 38 10.33 -4.90 -4.40
CA SER A 38 9.78 -4.41 -5.66
C SER A 38 10.43 -5.14 -6.83
N ARG A 39 10.07 -4.84 -8.09
CA ARG A 39 10.59 -5.57 -9.25
C ARG A 39 11.94 -5.07 -9.76
N THR A 40 12.30 -3.83 -9.49
CA THR A 40 13.47 -3.16 -10.09
C THR A 40 14.57 -2.99 -9.07
N GLN A 41 15.69 -3.70 -9.25
CA GLN A 41 16.82 -3.66 -8.32
C GLN A 41 17.41 -2.25 -8.18
N ALA A 42 17.61 -1.53 -9.28
CA ALA A 42 18.18 -0.17 -9.24
C ALA A 42 17.32 0.81 -8.43
N ASP A 43 15.98 0.73 -8.56
CA ASP A 43 15.06 1.56 -7.76
C ASP A 43 15.12 1.19 -6.26
N LEU A 44 15.29 -0.09 -5.95
CA LEU A 44 15.45 -0.57 -4.57
C LEU A 44 16.80 -0.15 -3.96
N ASP A 45 17.88 -0.19 -4.73
CA ASP A 45 19.20 0.26 -4.25
C ASP A 45 19.19 1.76 -3.95
N ALA A 46 18.53 2.57 -4.78
CA ALA A 46 18.32 3.99 -4.53
C ALA A 46 17.49 4.23 -3.26
N ALA A 47 16.41 3.45 -3.07
CA ALA A 47 15.57 3.52 -1.87
C ALA A 47 16.35 3.13 -0.60
N ARG A 48 17.15 2.05 -0.67
CA ARG A 48 18.04 1.61 0.40
C ARG A 48 19.03 2.71 0.80
N ALA A 49 19.74 3.27 -0.18
CA ALA A 49 20.71 4.35 0.07
C ALA A 49 20.06 5.57 0.72
N ARG A 50 18.85 5.94 0.27
CA ARG A 50 18.08 7.06 0.81
C ARG A 50 17.68 6.84 2.28
N ILE A 51 17.21 5.64 2.65
CA ILE A 51 16.82 5.33 4.02
C ILE A 51 18.03 5.18 4.92
N ALA A 52 19.04 4.39 4.53
CA ALA A 52 20.25 4.16 5.31
C ALA A 52 21.08 5.44 5.53
N GLY A 53 21.02 6.40 4.60
CA GLY A 53 21.68 7.69 4.75
C GLY A 53 21.00 8.64 5.76
N ARG A 54 19.77 8.33 6.22
CA ARG A 54 18.99 9.18 7.12
C ARG A 54 18.70 8.54 8.47
N HIS A 55 18.63 7.22 8.52
CA HIS A 55 18.19 6.46 9.69
C HIS A 55 19.18 5.34 10.00
N ASN A 56 19.46 5.14 11.29
CA ASN A 56 20.34 4.07 11.76
C ASN A 56 19.55 2.77 11.96
N VAL A 57 19.17 2.14 10.84
CA VAL A 57 18.40 0.89 10.78
C VAL A 57 18.96 -0.03 9.70
N THR A 58 18.68 -1.31 9.79
CA THR A 58 18.97 -2.27 8.71
C THR A 58 17.98 -2.09 7.57
N VAL A 59 18.50 -2.04 6.33
CA VAL A 59 17.68 -1.94 5.12
C VAL A 59 18.08 -3.05 4.15
N GLU A 60 17.20 -4.02 4.00
CA GLU A 60 17.35 -5.12 3.03
C GLU A 60 16.47 -4.89 1.81
N VAL A 61 16.85 -5.47 0.67
CA VAL A 61 16.12 -5.30 -0.59
C VAL A 61 15.99 -6.61 -1.36
N HIS A 62 14.82 -6.85 -1.94
CA HIS A 62 14.56 -8.02 -2.79
C HIS A 62 13.85 -7.61 -4.09
N ALA A 63 14.51 -7.87 -5.22
CA ALA A 63 13.97 -7.59 -6.55
C ALA A 63 13.08 -8.75 -7.02
N TYR A 64 11.82 -8.81 -6.52
CA TYR A 64 10.88 -9.88 -6.78
C TYR A 64 9.57 -9.38 -7.40
N ASP A 65 9.04 -10.16 -8.35
CA ASP A 65 7.66 -10.01 -8.83
C ASP A 65 6.73 -10.84 -7.95
N LEU A 66 5.84 -10.18 -7.22
CA LEU A 66 4.92 -10.84 -6.29
C LEU A 66 3.64 -11.38 -6.95
N SER A 67 3.50 -11.27 -8.27
CA SER A 67 2.52 -12.06 -9.02
C SER A 67 2.92 -13.55 -9.11
N ASP A 68 4.20 -13.85 -8.90
CA ASP A 68 4.72 -15.21 -8.78
C ASP A 68 4.77 -15.63 -7.29
N SER A 69 3.90 -16.55 -6.91
CA SER A 69 3.80 -17.05 -5.52
C SER A 69 5.10 -17.69 -5.00
N ARG A 70 5.97 -18.22 -5.87
CA ARG A 70 7.28 -18.75 -5.48
C ARG A 70 8.18 -17.69 -4.86
N ASN A 71 8.05 -16.45 -5.30
CA ASN A 71 8.78 -15.32 -4.70
C ASN A 71 8.23 -14.94 -3.32
N VAL A 72 6.91 -15.11 -3.11
CA VAL A 72 6.29 -14.96 -1.79
C VAL A 72 6.80 -16.03 -0.82
N ASP A 73 6.88 -17.29 -1.28
CA ASP A 73 7.40 -18.39 -0.47
C ASP A 73 8.86 -18.14 -0.06
N ARG A 74 9.72 -17.74 -1.01
CA ARG A 74 11.11 -17.37 -0.72
C ARG A 74 11.25 -16.26 0.31
N LEU A 75 10.40 -15.22 0.22
CA LEU A 75 10.41 -14.12 1.21
C LEU A 75 10.05 -14.63 2.60
N ALA A 76 9.03 -15.46 2.73
CA ALA A 76 8.62 -16.00 4.02
C ALA A 76 9.65 -16.94 4.61
N GLU A 77 10.32 -17.76 3.80
CA GLU A 77 11.42 -18.64 4.21
C GLU A 77 12.67 -17.85 4.66
N THR A 78 12.96 -16.72 3.97
CA THR A 78 14.13 -15.89 4.29
C THR A 78 13.90 -15.00 5.51
N HIS A 79 12.66 -14.53 5.69
CA HIS A 79 12.30 -13.55 6.73
C HIS A 79 11.08 -14.00 7.54
N PRO A 80 11.13 -15.16 8.22
CA PRO A 80 9.98 -15.68 8.98
C PRO A 80 9.64 -14.80 10.20
N ASP A 81 10.59 -13.98 10.67
CA ASP A 81 10.51 -13.26 11.94
C ASP A 81 10.03 -11.80 11.83
N ILE A 82 9.52 -11.38 10.67
CA ILE A 82 9.01 -10.00 10.56
C ILE A 82 7.86 -9.75 11.55
N ASP A 83 7.83 -8.53 12.09
CA ASP A 83 6.77 -8.06 13.01
C ASP A 83 5.63 -7.37 12.26
N ILE A 84 5.96 -6.74 11.13
CA ILE A 84 5.06 -5.88 10.38
C ILE A 84 5.12 -6.25 8.90
N LEU A 85 3.96 -6.55 8.32
CA LEU A 85 3.80 -6.71 6.87
C LEU A 85 3.00 -5.54 6.32
N VAL A 86 3.57 -4.80 5.36
CA VAL A 86 2.86 -3.75 4.61
C VAL A 86 2.66 -4.20 3.16
N ASN A 87 1.47 -4.63 2.83
CA ASN A 87 1.08 -4.94 1.46
C ASN A 87 0.71 -3.65 0.73
N ASN A 88 1.58 -3.20 -0.19
CA ASN A 88 1.38 -1.99 -0.97
C ASN A 88 1.62 -2.20 -2.48
N ALA A 89 2.28 -3.28 -2.90
CA ALA A 89 2.52 -3.56 -4.31
C ALA A 89 1.21 -3.66 -5.10
N GLY A 90 1.09 -2.94 -6.21
CA GLY A 90 -0.09 -3.04 -7.06
C GLY A 90 -0.07 -2.05 -8.20
N ALA A 91 -0.52 -2.49 -9.36
CA ALA A 91 -0.66 -1.69 -10.55
C ALA A 91 -1.87 -2.18 -11.35
N ILE A 92 -3.06 -1.64 -11.03
CA ILE A 92 -4.27 -1.95 -11.80
C ILE A 92 -4.46 -0.85 -12.85
N PRO A 93 -4.67 -1.21 -14.14
CA PRO A 93 -4.89 -0.23 -15.20
C PRO A 93 -6.26 0.44 -15.05
N GLY A 94 -6.35 1.70 -15.45
CA GLY A 94 -7.63 2.38 -15.67
C GLY A 94 -8.31 1.84 -16.92
N GLY A 95 -9.63 1.93 -16.95
CA GLY A 95 -10.47 1.53 -18.06
C GLY A 95 -11.81 0.99 -17.59
N ASP A 96 -12.80 1.04 -18.48
CA ASP A 96 -14.11 0.41 -18.28
C ASP A 96 -14.07 -1.08 -18.65
N LEU A 97 -15.21 -1.75 -18.55
CA LEU A 97 -15.34 -3.20 -18.77
C LEU A 97 -14.85 -3.65 -20.15
N GLN A 98 -14.98 -2.82 -21.18
CA GLN A 98 -14.59 -3.17 -22.55
C GLN A 98 -13.15 -2.76 -22.90
N ALA A 99 -12.63 -1.74 -22.23
CA ALA A 99 -11.27 -1.26 -22.43
C ALA A 99 -10.20 -2.15 -21.77
N ILE A 100 -10.57 -2.95 -20.75
CA ILE A 100 -9.66 -3.85 -20.05
C ILE A 100 -9.88 -5.28 -20.55
N THR A 101 -8.88 -5.82 -21.27
CA THR A 101 -8.90 -7.23 -21.70
C THR A 101 -8.77 -8.18 -20.50
N GLU A 102 -9.25 -9.43 -20.67
CA GLU A 102 -9.14 -10.45 -19.62
C GLU A 102 -7.71 -10.65 -19.14
N ASP A 103 -6.73 -10.73 -20.04
CA ASP A 103 -5.33 -10.92 -19.66
C ASP A 103 -4.79 -9.75 -18.82
N ARG A 104 -5.13 -8.52 -19.19
CA ARG A 104 -4.74 -7.34 -18.39
C ARG A 104 -5.42 -7.33 -17.03
N TRP A 105 -6.67 -7.78 -16.96
CA TRP A 105 -7.39 -7.90 -15.69
C TRP A 105 -6.74 -8.93 -14.80
N ARG A 106 -6.48 -10.15 -15.32
CA ARG A 106 -5.80 -11.24 -14.59
C ARG A 106 -4.43 -10.80 -14.09
N ALA A 107 -3.54 -10.31 -14.96
CA ALA A 107 -2.20 -9.86 -14.59
C ALA A 107 -2.22 -8.78 -13.49
N ALA A 108 -3.18 -7.85 -13.54
CA ALA A 108 -3.33 -6.84 -12.49
C ALA A 108 -3.79 -7.43 -11.16
N TRP A 109 -4.69 -8.42 -11.19
CA TRP A 109 -5.19 -9.08 -9.99
C TRP A 109 -4.20 -10.08 -9.42
N ASP A 110 -3.41 -10.76 -10.25
CA ASP A 110 -2.34 -11.64 -9.79
C ASP A 110 -1.35 -10.88 -8.90
N LEU A 111 -0.98 -9.66 -9.27
CA LEU A 111 -0.13 -8.83 -8.44
C LEU A 111 -0.86 -8.22 -7.23
N LYS A 112 -2.01 -7.55 -7.46
CA LYS A 112 -2.66 -6.74 -6.41
C LYS A 112 -3.52 -7.58 -5.49
N VAL A 113 -4.41 -8.44 -6.05
CA VAL A 113 -5.37 -9.19 -5.24
C VAL A 113 -4.74 -10.46 -4.71
N PHE A 114 -4.28 -11.35 -5.60
CA PHE A 114 -3.68 -12.62 -5.20
C PHE A 114 -2.32 -12.42 -4.52
N GLY A 115 -1.52 -11.43 -4.94
CA GLY A 115 -0.27 -11.09 -4.26
C GLY A 115 -0.50 -10.75 -2.78
N TYR A 116 -1.50 -9.91 -2.45
CA TYR A 116 -1.83 -9.60 -1.05
C TYR A 116 -2.33 -10.82 -0.28
N ILE A 117 -3.22 -11.62 -0.90
CA ILE A 117 -3.75 -12.84 -0.27
C ILE A 117 -2.60 -13.81 0.03
N ASN A 118 -1.69 -14.03 -0.93
CA ASN A 118 -0.56 -14.95 -0.77
C ASN A 118 0.45 -14.45 0.29
N MET A 119 0.79 -13.16 0.28
CA MET A 119 1.61 -12.56 1.33
C MET A 119 0.96 -12.75 2.71
N CYS A 120 -0.33 -12.44 2.83
CA CYS A 120 -1.05 -12.67 4.08
C CYS A 120 -1.04 -14.13 4.49
N ARG A 121 -1.32 -15.09 3.59
CA ARG A 121 -1.35 -16.51 3.91
C ARG A 121 -0.03 -17.01 4.49
N ARG A 122 1.10 -16.58 3.91
CA ARG A 122 2.42 -17.03 4.34
C ARG A 122 2.82 -16.36 5.66
N PHE A 123 2.80 -15.04 5.72
CA PHE A 123 3.27 -14.32 6.90
C PHE A 123 2.31 -14.39 8.09
N TYR A 124 1.01 -14.54 7.86
CA TYR A 124 0.07 -14.77 8.95
C TYR A 124 0.39 -16.06 9.72
N ALA A 125 0.75 -17.14 9.02
CA ALA A 125 1.12 -18.41 9.64
C ALA A 125 2.38 -18.24 10.52
N GLU A 126 3.42 -17.57 10.02
CA GLU A 126 4.65 -17.30 10.78
C GLU A 126 4.39 -16.38 11.99
N MET A 127 3.61 -15.32 11.81
CA MET A 127 3.22 -14.41 12.90
C MET A 127 2.37 -15.12 13.96
N LYS A 128 1.40 -15.95 13.54
CA LYS A 128 0.55 -16.73 14.44
C LYS A 128 1.37 -17.69 15.32
N SER A 129 2.37 -18.37 14.77
CA SER A 129 3.23 -19.29 15.55
C SER A 129 3.95 -18.58 16.71
N ARG A 130 4.17 -17.26 16.59
CA ARG A 130 4.79 -16.39 17.59
C ARG A 130 3.79 -15.58 18.41
N ASN A 131 2.48 -15.71 18.12
CA ASN A 131 1.40 -14.95 18.74
C ASN A 131 1.65 -13.43 18.68
N ARG A 132 2.22 -12.94 17.59
CA ARG A 132 2.61 -11.52 17.41
C ARG A 132 2.75 -11.16 15.95
N GLY A 133 2.12 -10.05 15.55
CA GLY A 133 2.31 -9.47 14.22
C GLY A 133 1.22 -8.49 13.82
N VAL A 134 1.57 -7.62 12.88
CA VAL A 134 0.63 -6.65 12.28
C VAL A 134 0.70 -6.72 10.77
N ILE A 135 -0.44 -6.89 10.12
CA ILE A 135 -0.58 -6.83 8.66
C ILE A 135 -1.35 -5.57 8.29
N ILE A 136 -0.77 -4.74 7.42
CA ILE A 136 -1.35 -3.49 6.94
C ILE A 136 -1.52 -3.59 5.42
N ASN A 137 -2.76 -3.56 4.95
CA ASN A 137 -3.09 -3.64 3.52
C ASN A 137 -3.38 -2.24 2.97
N ILE A 138 -2.53 -1.73 2.07
CA ILE A 138 -2.78 -0.47 1.36
C ILE A 138 -3.68 -0.76 0.17
N LEU A 139 -4.94 -0.40 0.30
CA LEU A 139 -6.02 -0.72 -0.64
C LEU A 139 -6.20 0.43 -1.66
N GLY A 140 -7.35 1.05 -1.66
CA GLY A 140 -7.65 2.22 -2.47
C GLY A 140 -9.12 2.63 -2.34
N MET A 141 -9.36 3.92 -2.24
CA MET A 141 -10.70 4.50 -2.09
C MET A 141 -11.70 4.00 -3.15
N ALA A 142 -11.22 3.60 -4.34
CA ALA A 142 -12.07 3.08 -5.41
C ALA A 142 -12.82 1.79 -5.05
N GLY A 143 -12.44 1.08 -4.00
CA GLY A 143 -13.20 -0.07 -3.48
C GLY A 143 -14.39 0.35 -2.62
N GLU A 144 -14.46 1.60 -2.19
CA GLU A 144 -15.56 2.21 -1.43
C GLU A 144 -16.39 3.13 -2.33
N LYS A 145 -15.76 4.03 -3.05
CA LYS A 145 -16.38 4.87 -4.08
C LYS A 145 -16.13 4.26 -5.46
N MET A 146 -17.08 3.44 -5.91
CA MET A 146 -16.96 2.67 -7.16
C MET A 146 -16.85 3.59 -8.38
N ASP A 147 -15.94 3.24 -9.30
CA ASP A 147 -15.72 3.97 -10.54
C ASP A 147 -15.74 3.00 -11.72
N ARG A 148 -16.72 3.19 -12.64
CA ARG A 148 -16.82 2.36 -13.85
C ARG A 148 -15.61 2.49 -14.78
N THR A 149 -14.93 3.64 -14.75
CA THR A 149 -13.73 3.90 -15.58
C THR A 149 -12.45 3.34 -14.95
N TYR A 150 -12.59 2.73 -13.77
CA TYR A 150 -11.53 2.00 -13.06
C TYR A 150 -12.08 0.68 -12.50
N ILE A 151 -12.91 -0.03 -13.29
CA ILE A 151 -13.74 -1.14 -12.81
C ILE A 151 -12.91 -2.29 -12.21
N ALA A 152 -11.79 -2.68 -12.84
CA ALA A 152 -10.91 -3.73 -12.32
C ALA A 152 -10.27 -3.34 -10.98
N GLY A 153 -9.99 -2.05 -10.79
CA GLY A 153 -9.46 -1.52 -9.53
C GLY A 153 -10.54 -1.39 -8.46
N SER A 154 -11.73 -0.94 -8.81
CA SER A 154 -12.86 -0.84 -7.88
C SER A 154 -13.20 -2.22 -7.30
N THR A 155 -13.38 -3.22 -8.16
CA THR A 155 -13.70 -4.59 -7.72
C THR A 155 -12.57 -5.25 -6.95
N GLY A 156 -11.29 -5.08 -7.38
CA GLY A 156 -10.15 -5.64 -6.69
C GLY A 156 -9.93 -5.04 -5.29
N ASN A 157 -10.07 -3.71 -5.16
CA ASN A 157 -9.97 -3.07 -3.84
C ASN A 157 -11.15 -3.46 -2.93
N ALA A 158 -12.38 -3.56 -3.44
CA ALA A 158 -13.53 -4.03 -2.68
C ALA A 158 -13.34 -5.46 -2.17
N ALA A 159 -12.82 -6.36 -3.02
CA ALA A 159 -12.47 -7.72 -2.62
C ALA A 159 -11.44 -7.74 -1.48
N LEU A 160 -10.37 -6.93 -1.59
CA LEU A 160 -9.35 -6.82 -0.55
C LEU A 160 -9.86 -6.14 0.73
N MET A 161 -10.83 -5.23 0.65
CA MET A 161 -11.50 -4.69 1.83
C MET A 161 -12.26 -5.78 2.58
N ALA A 162 -13.07 -6.58 1.86
CA ALA A 162 -13.77 -7.71 2.45
C ALA A 162 -12.80 -8.73 3.06
N PHE A 163 -11.73 -9.07 2.36
CA PHE A 163 -10.66 -9.95 2.84
C PHE A 163 -10.01 -9.41 4.13
N THR A 164 -9.63 -8.13 4.15
CA THR A 164 -8.99 -7.49 5.31
C THR A 164 -9.90 -7.50 6.53
N LYS A 165 -11.18 -7.19 6.34
CA LYS A 165 -12.17 -7.22 7.43
C LYS A 165 -12.41 -8.63 7.96
N ALA A 166 -12.56 -9.60 7.05
CA ALA A 166 -12.78 -11.00 7.44
C ALA A 166 -11.58 -11.57 8.22
N LEU A 167 -10.36 -11.38 7.70
CA LEU A 167 -9.15 -11.86 8.35
C LEU A 167 -8.89 -11.13 9.68
N GLY A 168 -9.04 -9.81 9.70
CA GLY A 168 -8.78 -8.98 10.87
C GLY A 168 -9.82 -9.13 11.98
N GLY A 169 -11.03 -9.57 11.65
CA GLY A 169 -12.10 -9.80 12.64
C GLY A 169 -11.79 -10.92 13.64
N SER A 170 -10.99 -11.90 13.24
CA SER A 170 -10.57 -13.02 14.10
C SER A 170 -9.06 -13.03 14.42
N ALA A 171 -8.28 -12.11 13.85
CA ALA A 171 -6.82 -12.09 14.01
C ALA A 171 -6.39 -11.93 15.49
N GLY A 172 -7.20 -11.26 16.30
CA GLY A 172 -6.95 -11.07 17.74
C GLY A 172 -6.87 -12.39 18.52
N ASP A 173 -7.60 -13.43 18.10
CA ASP A 173 -7.56 -14.76 18.72
C ASP A 173 -6.18 -15.43 18.52
N ASP A 174 -5.46 -15.02 17.49
CA ASP A 174 -4.12 -15.50 17.13
C ASP A 174 -3.01 -14.52 17.57
N GLY A 175 -3.33 -13.48 18.34
CA GLY A 175 -2.40 -12.46 18.81
C GLY A 175 -1.94 -11.49 17.71
N LEU A 176 -2.72 -11.36 16.61
CA LEU A 176 -2.38 -10.53 15.46
C LEU A 176 -3.40 -9.40 15.24
N ARG A 177 -2.99 -8.45 14.40
CA ARG A 177 -3.91 -7.43 13.87
C ARG A 177 -3.80 -7.36 12.34
N VAL A 178 -4.93 -7.22 11.68
CA VAL A 178 -4.97 -6.99 10.23
C VAL A 178 -5.86 -5.78 9.96
N VAL A 179 -5.28 -4.76 9.36
CA VAL A 179 -5.96 -3.48 9.10
C VAL A 179 -5.76 -3.05 7.66
N GLY A 180 -6.68 -2.25 7.14
CA GLY A 180 -6.58 -1.66 5.81
C GLY A 180 -6.43 -0.15 5.86
N ILE A 181 -5.76 0.41 4.87
CA ILE A 181 -5.78 1.84 4.58
C ILE A 181 -6.34 2.04 3.18
N ASN A 182 -7.28 2.97 3.02
CA ASN A 182 -7.82 3.41 1.74
C ASN A 182 -7.28 4.81 1.39
N PRO A 183 -6.16 4.91 0.65
CA PRO A 183 -5.73 6.18 0.12
C PRO A 183 -6.69 6.71 -0.94
N GLY A 184 -6.93 8.04 -0.92
CA GLY A 184 -7.52 8.77 -2.03
C GLY A 184 -6.50 9.07 -3.13
N ALA A 185 -6.62 10.25 -3.74
CA ALA A 185 -5.63 10.75 -4.70
C ALA A 185 -4.36 11.16 -3.93
N ILE A 186 -3.28 10.40 -4.08
CA ILE A 186 -1.98 10.64 -3.42
C ILE A 186 -0.96 11.09 -4.46
N ALA A 187 -0.20 12.15 -4.18
CA ALA A 187 0.79 12.79 -5.05
C ALA A 187 2.03 11.92 -5.24
N THR A 188 1.85 10.76 -5.86
CA THR A 188 2.92 9.89 -6.34
C THR A 188 3.31 10.25 -7.76
N ASP A 189 4.53 9.88 -8.21
CA ASP A 189 4.97 10.08 -9.60
C ASP A 189 3.94 9.53 -10.60
N ARG A 190 3.31 8.40 -10.27
CA ARG A 190 2.25 7.80 -11.10
C ARG A 190 1.05 8.73 -11.26
N LEU A 191 0.54 9.32 -10.18
CA LEU A 191 -0.57 10.26 -10.26
C LEU A 191 -0.17 11.51 -11.04
N ILE A 192 1.01 12.07 -10.77
CA ILE A 192 1.51 13.26 -11.45
C ILE A 192 1.65 13.01 -12.95
N THR A 193 2.26 11.89 -13.36
CA THR A 193 2.40 11.49 -14.77
C THR A 193 1.03 11.35 -15.44
N LEU A 194 0.07 10.69 -14.77
CA LEU A 194 -1.29 10.54 -15.29
C LEU A 194 -1.96 11.91 -15.50
N MET A 195 -1.83 12.82 -14.54
CA MET A 195 -2.42 14.16 -14.63
C MET A 195 -1.73 15.01 -15.70
N LYS A 196 -0.42 14.90 -15.88
CA LYS A 196 0.32 15.55 -16.98
C LYS A 196 -0.17 15.07 -18.34
N THR A 197 -0.28 13.75 -18.53
CA THR A 197 -0.82 13.18 -19.77
C THR A 197 -2.23 13.70 -20.06
N ARG A 198 -3.07 13.76 -19.03
CA ARG A 198 -4.43 14.29 -19.14
C ARG A 198 -4.44 15.79 -19.48
N ALA A 199 -3.56 16.58 -18.87
CA ALA A 199 -3.42 18.02 -19.14
C ALA A 199 -2.96 18.26 -20.58
N GLN A 200 -1.99 17.49 -21.06
CA GLN A 200 -1.56 17.56 -22.45
C GLN A 200 -2.70 17.26 -23.42
N SER A 201 -3.51 16.23 -23.15
CA SER A 201 -4.66 15.85 -23.99
C SER A 201 -5.79 16.88 -23.96
N GLN A 202 -6.09 17.46 -22.80
CA GLN A 202 -7.24 18.34 -22.62
C GLN A 202 -6.94 19.82 -22.87
N PHE A 203 -5.73 20.27 -22.57
CA PHE A 203 -5.32 21.69 -22.62
C PHE A 203 -4.20 21.99 -23.62
N GLY A 204 -3.56 20.94 -24.18
CA GLY A 204 -2.36 21.10 -25.02
C GLY A 204 -1.09 21.47 -24.24
N ASP A 205 -1.13 21.46 -22.89
CA ASP A 205 -0.02 21.86 -22.02
C ASP A 205 0.03 20.96 -20.78
N GLU A 206 1.07 20.12 -20.68
CA GLU A 206 1.25 19.22 -19.54
C GLU A 206 1.47 19.95 -18.21
N ASN A 207 1.99 21.19 -18.22
CA ASN A 207 2.27 21.97 -17.01
C ASN A 207 0.98 22.42 -16.30
N ARG A 208 -0.16 22.34 -16.95
CA ARG A 208 -1.47 22.65 -16.36
C ARG A 208 -2.06 21.49 -15.55
N TRP A 209 -1.32 20.41 -15.31
CA TRP A 209 -1.78 19.26 -14.55
C TRP A 209 -2.30 19.62 -13.12
N GLN A 210 -1.77 20.69 -12.52
CA GLN A 210 -2.21 21.14 -11.19
C GLN A 210 -3.69 21.58 -11.18
N GLU A 211 -4.26 21.93 -12.34
CA GLU A 211 -5.68 22.29 -12.41
C GLU A 211 -6.60 21.12 -12.02
N PHE A 212 -6.16 19.88 -12.26
CA PHE A 212 -6.88 18.70 -11.80
C PHE A 212 -6.81 18.48 -10.29
N MET A 213 -5.93 19.17 -9.59
CA MET A 213 -5.83 19.09 -8.14
C MET A 213 -6.84 19.98 -7.43
N LYS A 214 -7.24 21.12 -8.06
CA LYS A 214 -8.14 22.12 -7.46
C LYS A 214 -9.49 21.53 -6.98
N PRO A 215 -10.16 20.61 -7.71
CA PRO A 215 -11.41 20.01 -7.27
C PRO A 215 -11.24 18.95 -6.18
N LEU A 216 -10.01 18.51 -5.90
CA LEU A 216 -9.76 17.56 -4.83
C LEU A 216 -10.06 18.18 -3.45
N PRO A 217 -10.35 17.37 -2.43
CA PRO A 217 -10.43 17.87 -1.06
C PRO A 217 -9.19 18.67 -0.68
N MET A 218 -9.37 19.76 0.07
CA MET A 218 -8.28 20.68 0.47
C MET A 218 -7.50 21.28 -0.72
N GLY A 219 -8.02 21.20 -1.96
CA GLY A 219 -7.38 21.72 -3.17
C GLY A 219 -6.08 21.01 -3.58
N ARG A 220 -5.81 19.82 -3.07
CA ARG A 220 -4.58 19.07 -3.32
C ARG A 220 -4.76 17.56 -3.26
N ALA A 221 -3.83 16.83 -3.84
CA ALA A 221 -3.65 15.42 -3.53
C ALA A 221 -3.03 15.26 -2.12
N GLY A 222 -3.29 14.14 -1.47
CA GLY A 222 -2.60 13.73 -0.25
C GLY A 222 -1.12 13.47 -0.52
N LYS A 223 -0.26 13.61 0.48
CA LYS A 223 1.16 13.29 0.39
C LYS A 223 1.39 11.81 0.73
N PRO A 224 2.36 11.13 0.09
CA PRO A 224 2.72 9.75 0.46
C PRO A 224 3.06 9.61 1.95
N GLU A 225 3.68 10.63 2.56
CA GLU A 225 4.05 10.66 3.97
C GLU A 225 2.83 10.69 4.91
N GLU A 226 1.69 11.24 4.47
CA GLU A 226 0.44 11.20 5.24
C GLU A 226 -0.11 9.76 5.36
N ILE A 227 0.16 8.92 4.36
CA ILE A 227 -0.13 7.47 4.45
C ILE A 227 0.93 6.76 5.29
N GLY A 228 2.22 7.07 5.09
CA GLY A 228 3.33 6.50 5.85
C GLY A 228 3.20 6.72 7.36
N ALA A 229 2.79 7.91 7.78
CA ALA A 229 2.54 8.22 9.19
C ALA A 229 1.42 7.33 9.80
N MET A 230 0.35 7.10 9.04
CA MET A 230 -0.71 6.19 9.49
C MET A 230 -0.23 4.73 9.54
N VAL A 231 0.62 4.30 8.59
CA VAL A 231 1.25 2.97 8.62
C VAL A 231 2.06 2.80 9.90
N ALA A 232 2.89 3.77 10.27
CA ALA A 232 3.68 3.73 11.51
C ALA A 232 2.78 3.66 12.76
N LEU A 233 1.73 4.48 12.84
CA LEU A 233 0.77 4.43 13.94
C LEU A 233 0.07 3.06 14.04
N LEU A 234 -0.38 2.51 12.92
CA LEU A 234 -1.07 1.22 12.90
C LEU A 234 -0.13 0.04 13.19
N ALA A 235 1.15 0.17 12.89
CA ALA A 235 2.16 -0.80 13.26
C ALA A 235 2.44 -0.83 14.78
N SER A 236 2.17 0.28 15.46
CA SER A 236 2.42 0.46 16.90
C SER A 236 1.36 -0.21 17.78
N ASP A 237 1.76 -0.57 19.00
CA ASP A 237 0.86 -1.07 20.06
C ASP A 237 -0.06 0.03 20.60
N LEU A 238 0.17 1.31 20.25
CA LEU A 238 -0.78 2.40 20.54
C LEU A 238 -2.12 2.22 19.79
N SER A 239 -2.12 1.41 18.72
CA SER A 239 -3.32 1.00 17.98
C SER A 239 -3.71 -0.46 18.25
N ALA A 240 -3.32 -1.03 19.41
CA ALA A 240 -3.50 -2.46 19.73
C ALA A 240 -4.95 -2.95 19.64
N TYR A 241 -5.93 -2.08 19.87
CA TYR A 241 -7.36 -2.43 19.80
C TYR A 241 -7.99 -2.15 18.43
N THR A 242 -7.13 -2.03 17.37
CA THR A 242 -7.57 -1.74 15.99
C THR A 242 -7.24 -2.92 15.08
N SER A 243 -8.27 -3.71 14.71
CA SER A 243 -8.18 -4.82 13.76
C SER A 243 -9.50 -4.97 12.99
N GLY A 244 -9.48 -5.59 11.83
CA GLY A 244 -10.67 -5.83 11.01
C GLY A 244 -11.32 -4.55 10.45
N THR A 245 -10.61 -3.43 10.42
CA THR A 245 -11.13 -2.13 9.97
C THR A 245 -10.36 -1.59 8.77
N ILE A 246 -10.98 -0.63 8.09
CA ILE A 246 -10.39 0.12 6.97
C ILE A 246 -10.39 1.60 7.34
N ILE A 247 -9.22 2.23 7.29
CA ILE A 247 -9.07 3.66 7.54
C ILE A 247 -8.93 4.38 6.20
N THR A 248 -9.89 5.23 5.88
CA THR A 248 -9.89 6.00 4.63
C THR A 248 -9.13 7.32 4.84
N ILE A 249 -8.12 7.57 4.00
CA ILE A 249 -7.27 8.77 4.02
C ILE A 249 -7.35 9.43 2.64
N ASP A 250 -8.38 10.23 2.44
CA ASP A 250 -8.77 10.78 1.14
C ASP A 250 -9.20 12.27 1.19
N GLY A 251 -9.06 12.90 2.35
CA GLY A 251 -9.56 14.25 2.58
C GLY A 251 -11.09 14.37 2.59
N GLY A 252 -11.81 13.25 2.69
CA GLY A 252 -13.28 13.18 2.66
C GLY A 252 -13.86 12.96 1.26
N ALA A 253 -13.04 12.63 0.26
CA ALA A 253 -13.48 12.46 -1.14
C ALA A 253 -14.53 11.37 -1.33
N ALA A 254 -14.45 10.26 -0.59
CA ALA A 254 -15.41 9.15 -0.68
C ALA A 254 -16.81 9.59 -0.25
N ASN A 255 -16.91 10.46 0.74
CA ASN A 255 -18.16 10.93 1.33
C ASN A 255 -18.65 12.27 0.78
N ARG A 256 -17.97 12.85 -0.21
CA ARG A 256 -18.49 14.03 -0.90
C ARG A 256 -19.73 13.65 -1.71
N GLY A 257 -20.84 14.32 -1.42
CA GLY A 257 -22.03 14.29 -2.26
C GLY A 257 -21.74 14.76 -3.69
N PRO A 258 -22.64 14.51 -4.64
CA PRO A 258 -22.54 15.11 -5.96
C PRO A 258 -22.49 16.64 -5.79
N MET A 259 -21.54 17.29 -6.45
CA MET A 259 -21.62 18.76 -6.63
C MET A 259 -22.69 19.00 -7.70
N PHE A 260 -23.95 19.03 -7.24
CA PHE A 260 -25.19 19.26 -8.03
C PHE A 260 -25.45 18.26 -9.15
#